data_474db98575241187be09783895801f61
#
_entry.id   474db98575241187be09783895801f61
#
_cell.length_a   1.000
_cell.length_b   1.000
_cell.length_c   1.000
_cell.angle_alpha   90.00
_cell.angle_beta   90.00
_cell.angle_gamma   90.00
#
_symmetry.space_group_name_H-M   'P 1'
#
loop_
_entity.id
_entity.type
_entity.pdbx_description
1 polymer ?
#
loop_
_entity_poly.entity_id
_entity_poly.type
_entity_poly.pdbx_seq_one_letter_code
_entity_poly.pdbx_strand_id
1 'polypeptide(L)'
;MKKAFAAAGFVLFSFMLSPKAMASNFSQFNVFGDSLSDRGNLFNATGGLLPPDPPYADGRFSNDKIWVDFVGEEIGLTPNLFTVNLVPGESTNFASGGSFTGSGSENVFPPASNLNLPGVLGQVDLFLATNNQQADPNALYTIWGGANDYVFGGVTDPSQTVGNLTNAITSLTDAGAKNIAVFNLPDLGQIPFAIAQGDQVSTGLTQLTLGHNAVLEQALDSLSANSDINIIPVDINSLFNQIVANPGEFGFTQNPAIPCLIGEIGNFTSVCDNPNEFISFDGVHPTSKSHRLVADLTLIAIKHKTVSEPSTILSILGVGAIATAGVLKRKRKKY
;
A
#
# COMPACT_ATOMS: atom_id res chain seq x y z
N MET A 1 -58.70 -2.45 -18.45
CA MET A 1 -58.03 -2.74 -17.18
C MET A 1 -56.55 -2.38 -17.31
N LYS A 2 -56.15 -1.22 -16.78
CA LYS A 2 -54.76 -0.71 -16.89
C LYS A 2 -53.97 -1.23 -15.70
N LYS A 3 -52.89 -1.97 -15.96
CA LYS A 3 -51.93 -2.42 -14.95
C LYS A 3 -50.95 -1.27 -14.70
N ALA A 4 -50.97 -0.70 -13.51
CA ALA A 4 -49.94 0.25 -13.06
C ALA A 4 -48.67 -0.51 -12.61
N PHE A 5 -47.57 -0.22 -13.24
CA PHE A 5 -46.23 -0.61 -12.76
C PHE A 5 -45.79 0.39 -11.71
N ALA A 6 -45.65 -0.05 -10.47
CA ALA A 6 -45.01 0.72 -9.41
C ALA A 6 -43.48 0.55 -9.55
N ALA A 7 -42.82 1.61 -9.99
CA ALA A 7 -41.37 1.73 -9.95
C ALA A 7 -40.97 2.02 -8.49
N ALA A 8 -40.30 1.05 -7.85
CA ALA A 8 -39.64 1.26 -6.57
C ALA A 8 -38.35 2.02 -6.81
N GLY A 9 -38.35 3.32 -6.57
CA GLY A 9 -37.18 4.15 -6.59
C GLY A 9 -36.24 3.76 -5.43
N PHE A 10 -35.07 3.26 -5.77
CA PHE A 10 -33.96 3.07 -4.83
C PHE A 10 -33.32 4.45 -4.61
N VAL A 11 -33.62 5.08 -3.48
CA VAL A 11 -32.96 6.32 -3.05
C VAL A 11 -31.62 5.90 -2.44
N LEU A 12 -30.54 6.01 -3.23
CA LEU A 12 -29.17 5.99 -2.73
C LEU A 12 -28.96 7.27 -1.91
N PHE A 13 -29.07 7.16 -0.60
CA PHE A 13 -28.61 8.20 0.33
C PHE A 13 -27.08 8.17 0.32
N SER A 14 -26.45 8.95 -0.57
CA SER A 14 -25.04 9.28 -0.48
C SER A 14 -24.84 10.13 0.77
N PHE A 15 -24.46 9.50 1.87
CA PHE A 15 -23.89 10.23 3.00
C PHE A 15 -22.54 10.81 2.53
N MET A 16 -22.56 12.04 2.04
CA MET A 16 -21.37 12.87 2.02
C MET A 16 -21.05 13.23 3.48
N LEU A 17 -20.37 12.31 4.17
CA LEU A 17 -19.64 12.66 5.37
C LEU A 17 -18.47 13.52 4.89
N SER A 18 -18.53 14.83 5.11
CA SER A 18 -17.33 15.67 5.05
C SER A 18 -16.27 14.98 5.92
N PRO A 19 -15.09 14.68 5.40
CA PRO A 19 -14.02 14.11 6.22
C PRO A 19 -13.69 15.15 7.30
N LYS A 20 -14.15 14.93 8.53
CA LYS A 20 -13.49 15.53 9.67
C LYS A 20 -12.11 14.89 9.67
N ALA A 21 -11.05 15.69 9.48
CA ALA A 21 -9.68 15.24 9.71
C ALA A 21 -9.71 14.38 10.97
N MET A 22 -9.34 13.11 10.83
CA MET A 22 -9.19 12.24 11.99
C MET A 22 -8.02 12.82 12.77
N ALA A 23 -8.28 13.48 13.89
CA ALA A 23 -7.23 13.80 14.83
C ALA A 23 -6.56 12.46 15.16
N SER A 24 -5.38 12.21 14.58
CA SER A 24 -4.69 10.96 14.80
C SER A 24 -4.20 10.98 16.25
N ASN A 25 -4.40 9.86 16.94
CA ASN A 25 -3.80 9.65 18.23
C ASN A 25 -2.31 9.26 18.13
N PHE A 26 -1.73 9.29 16.90
CA PHE A 26 -0.32 8.97 16.70
C PHE A 26 0.55 10.19 16.92
N SER A 27 1.69 9.96 17.57
CA SER A 27 2.72 10.98 17.86
C SER A 27 3.63 11.23 16.65
N GLN A 28 3.87 10.18 15.83
CA GLN A 28 4.75 10.19 14.67
C GLN A 28 4.19 9.28 13.58
N PHE A 29 4.64 9.50 12.34
CA PHE A 29 4.41 8.63 11.20
C PHE A 29 5.75 8.28 10.56
N ASN A 30 6.22 7.04 10.74
CA ASN A 30 7.47 6.52 10.21
C ASN A 30 7.21 5.51 9.10
N VAL A 31 7.86 5.69 7.95
CA VAL A 31 7.57 4.96 6.71
C VAL A 31 8.81 4.27 6.20
N PHE A 32 8.72 2.94 6.00
CA PHE A 32 9.79 2.10 5.45
C PHE A 32 9.29 1.40 4.19
N GLY A 33 10.11 1.35 3.15
CA GLY A 33 9.72 0.73 1.90
C GLY A 33 10.59 1.10 0.71
N ASP A 34 9.99 0.98 -0.45
CA ASP A 34 10.59 1.23 -1.74
C ASP A 34 9.96 2.44 -2.47
N SER A 35 9.99 2.43 -3.83
CA SER A 35 9.44 3.49 -4.66
C SER A 35 7.95 3.75 -4.45
N LEU A 36 7.16 2.76 -3.99
CA LEU A 36 5.74 2.93 -3.71
C LEU A 36 5.48 3.85 -2.51
N SER A 37 6.50 4.02 -1.66
CA SER A 37 6.42 4.80 -0.42
C SER A 37 7.41 5.96 -0.36
N ASP A 38 8.34 6.07 -1.33
CA ASP A 38 9.35 7.13 -1.39
C ASP A 38 8.73 8.47 -1.79
N ARG A 39 8.82 9.46 -0.91
CA ARG A 39 8.32 10.82 -1.13
C ARG A 39 9.36 11.76 -1.76
N GLY A 40 10.53 11.22 -2.18
CA GLY A 40 11.61 11.97 -2.80
C GLY A 40 13.00 11.74 -2.20
N ASN A 41 13.21 10.68 -1.41
CA ASN A 41 14.53 10.36 -0.88
C ASN A 41 15.53 10.03 -1.98
N LEU A 42 15.16 9.17 -2.93
CA LEU A 42 16.02 8.85 -4.08
C LEU A 42 16.25 10.08 -4.95
N PHE A 43 15.21 10.88 -5.20
CA PHE A 43 15.31 12.12 -5.97
C PHE A 43 16.33 13.09 -5.34
N ASN A 44 16.23 13.31 -4.04
CA ASN A 44 17.16 14.16 -3.31
C ASN A 44 18.60 13.59 -3.33
N ALA A 45 18.74 12.30 -3.06
CA ALA A 45 20.05 11.65 -3.04
C ALA A 45 20.75 11.64 -4.40
N THR A 46 19.98 11.61 -5.50
CA THR A 46 20.51 11.67 -6.87
C THR A 46 20.67 13.10 -7.39
N GLY A 47 20.41 14.12 -6.58
CA GLY A 47 20.47 15.53 -6.99
C GLY A 47 19.41 15.90 -8.03
N GLY A 48 18.22 15.27 -7.95
CA GLY A 48 17.09 15.55 -8.84
C GLY A 48 17.07 14.71 -10.12
N LEU A 49 17.84 13.63 -10.19
CA LEU A 49 17.93 12.82 -11.41
C LEU A 49 16.93 11.66 -11.46
N LEU A 50 16.56 11.07 -10.30
CA LEU A 50 15.70 9.89 -10.24
C LEU A 50 14.62 10.01 -9.15
N PRO A 51 13.36 9.79 -9.51
CA PRO A 51 12.84 9.73 -10.88
C PRO A 51 12.92 11.10 -11.56
N PRO A 52 13.00 11.18 -12.90
CA PRO A 52 13.06 12.48 -13.59
C PRO A 52 11.74 13.25 -13.44
N ASP A 53 11.83 14.53 -13.13
CA ASP A 53 10.68 15.42 -12.97
C ASP A 53 10.76 16.55 -14.01
N PRO A 54 9.83 16.65 -15.00
CA PRO A 54 8.77 15.68 -15.31
C PRO A 54 9.29 14.41 -16.01
N PRO A 55 8.50 13.34 -16.21
CA PRO A 55 7.03 13.24 -16.06
C PRO A 55 6.57 12.80 -14.66
N TYR A 56 7.47 12.38 -13.80
CA TYR A 56 7.14 12.09 -12.40
C TYR A 56 6.96 13.41 -11.62
N ALA A 57 6.36 13.34 -10.43
CA ALA A 57 6.03 14.52 -9.67
C ALA A 57 6.80 14.60 -8.33
N ASP A 58 7.59 15.66 -8.18
CA ASP A 58 8.26 16.00 -6.91
C ASP A 58 9.07 14.84 -6.31
N GLY A 59 9.76 14.07 -7.15
CA GLY A 59 10.58 12.94 -6.72
C GLY A 59 9.82 11.66 -6.32
N ARG A 60 8.50 11.62 -6.53
CA ARG A 60 7.67 10.42 -6.34
C ARG A 60 7.64 9.59 -7.61
N PHE A 61 7.57 8.27 -7.48
CA PHE A 61 7.38 7.39 -8.63
C PHE A 61 5.90 7.30 -9.03
N SER A 62 5.30 8.47 -9.27
CA SER A 62 3.91 8.63 -9.68
C SER A 62 3.73 10.00 -10.36
N ASN A 63 2.53 10.24 -10.93
CA ASN A 63 2.18 11.52 -11.56
C ASN A 63 1.82 12.65 -10.57
N ASP A 64 1.70 12.35 -9.26
CA ASP A 64 1.36 13.29 -8.18
C ASP A 64 1.55 12.57 -6.84
N LYS A 65 0.85 12.99 -5.78
CA LYS A 65 0.87 12.42 -4.43
C LYS A 65 0.74 10.91 -4.43
N ILE A 66 1.48 10.28 -3.51
CA ILE A 66 1.40 8.84 -3.21
C ILE A 66 0.60 8.61 -1.92
N TRP A 67 0.33 7.35 -1.58
CA TRP A 67 -0.47 6.97 -0.42
C TRP A 67 0.04 7.58 0.91
N VAL A 68 1.36 7.72 1.05
CA VAL A 68 2.00 8.33 2.24
C VAL A 68 1.57 9.78 2.42
N ASP A 69 1.48 10.54 1.32
CA ASP A 69 1.03 11.94 1.38
C ASP A 69 -0.43 12.03 1.82
N PHE A 70 -1.30 11.20 1.23
CA PHE A 70 -2.73 11.18 1.56
C PHE A 70 -3.00 10.73 2.99
N VAL A 71 -2.33 9.67 3.47
CA VAL A 71 -2.44 9.23 4.86
C VAL A 71 -1.93 10.32 5.79
N GLY A 72 -0.76 10.89 5.48
CA GLY A 72 -0.16 11.97 6.29
C GLY A 72 -1.07 13.18 6.43
N GLU A 73 -1.73 13.60 5.36
CA GLU A 73 -2.71 14.70 5.37
C GLU A 73 -3.92 14.39 6.26
N GLU A 74 -4.46 13.17 6.17
CA GLU A 74 -5.65 12.76 6.96
C GLU A 74 -5.35 12.62 8.46
N ILE A 75 -4.15 12.16 8.81
CA ILE A 75 -3.75 12.00 10.21
C ILE A 75 -3.03 13.24 10.78
N GLY A 76 -2.75 14.26 9.96
CA GLY A 76 -2.07 15.50 10.36
C GLY A 76 -0.57 15.34 10.64
N LEU A 77 0.09 14.34 10.05
CA LEU A 77 1.52 14.04 10.24
C LEU A 77 2.22 13.90 8.87
N THR A 78 3.11 14.82 8.56
CA THR A 78 3.92 14.77 7.34
C THR A 78 5.32 14.26 7.65
N PRO A 79 5.72 13.05 7.18
CA PRO A 79 7.05 12.55 7.46
C PRO A 79 8.13 13.30 6.64
N ASN A 80 9.21 13.70 7.31
CA ASN A 80 10.39 14.29 6.69
C ASN A 80 11.13 13.25 5.82
N LEU A 81 11.86 13.71 4.82
CA LEU A 81 12.77 12.83 4.06
C LEU A 81 14.05 12.62 4.87
N PHE A 82 14.46 11.35 5.09
CA PHE A 82 15.69 11.05 5.85
C PHE A 82 16.94 11.59 5.16
N THR A 83 16.91 11.75 3.84
CA THR A 83 18.01 12.30 3.04
C THR A 83 18.12 13.83 3.11
N VAL A 84 17.10 14.50 3.64
CA VAL A 84 17.05 15.98 3.78
C VAL A 84 17.16 16.39 5.25
N ASN A 85 16.34 15.79 6.09
CA ASN A 85 16.22 16.17 7.50
C ASN A 85 15.94 14.94 8.36
N LEU A 86 16.99 14.37 8.95
CA LEU A 86 16.91 13.22 9.83
C LEU A 86 17.06 13.68 11.29
N VAL A 87 15.92 13.85 11.96
CA VAL A 87 15.87 14.33 13.35
C VAL A 87 15.27 13.24 14.25
N PRO A 88 15.97 12.85 15.33
CA PRO A 88 15.43 11.91 16.29
C PRO A 88 14.08 12.35 16.85
N GLY A 89 13.12 11.44 16.93
CA GLY A 89 11.81 11.70 17.49
C GLY A 89 10.83 12.44 16.58
N GLU A 90 11.17 12.68 15.32
CA GLU A 90 10.25 13.24 14.30
C GLU A 90 9.71 12.18 13.35
N SER A 91 8.55 12.48 12.74
CA SER A 91 8.00 11.66 11.64
C SER A 91 8.98 11.63 10.47
N THR A 92 9.35 10.44 9.99
CA THR A 92 10.36 10.31 8.95
C THR A 92 9.96 9.26 7.90
N ASN A 93 10.13 9.61 6.64
CA ASN A 93 10.06 8.70 5.51
C ASN A 93 11.46 8.17 5.23
N PHE A 94 11.67 6.87 5.48
CA PHE A 94 12.92 6.13 5.19
C PHE A 94 12.86 5.37 3.88
N ALA A 95 11.69 5.31 3.24
CA ALA A 95 11.53 4.60 1.97
C ALA A 95 12.40 5.22 0.88
N SER A 96 12.97 4.38 0.03
CA SER A 96 13.80 4.82 -1.09
C SER A 96 13.49 4.03 -2.35
N GLY A 97 13.33 4.73 -3.46
CA GLY A 97 13.06 4.13 -4.77
C GLY A 97 14.05 3.02 -5.11
N GLY A 98 13.54 1.86 -5.56
CA GLY A 98 14.35 0.71 -5.97
C GLY A 98 14.94 -0.13 -4.84
N SER A 99 14.63 0.14 -3.57
CA SER A 99 15.11 -0.64 -2.43
C SER A 99 14.60 -2.08 -2.46
N PHE A 100 15.49 -3.04 -2.13
CA PHE A 100 15.15 -4.43 -1.79
C PHE A 100 14.82 -4.54 -0.30
N THR A 101 14.40 -5.74 0.15
CA THR A 101 14.03 -5.94 1.56
C THR A 101 15.23 -6.07 2.51
N GLY A 102 16.40 -6.39 2.05
CA GLY A 102 17.60 -6.61 2.87
C GLY A 102 18.12 -5.35 3.58
N SER A 103 19.23 -5.50 4.32
CA SER A 103 19.90 -4.38 5.01
C SER A 103 20.89 -3.64 4.11
N GLY A 104 21.30 -4.24 2.98
CA GLY A 104 22.29 -3.68 2.06
C GLY A 104 21.79 -2.46 1.31
N SER A 105 22.71 -1.78 0.64
CA SER A 105 22.44 -0.63 -0.25
C SER A 105 22.24 -1.05 -1.72
N GLU A 106 21.96 -2.31 -1.96
CA GLU A 106 21.61 -2.80 -3.29
C GLU A 106 20.28 -2.17 -3.73
N ASN A 107 20.27 -1.68 -4.96
CA ASN A 107 19.14 -0.93 -5.49
C ASN A 107 18.95 -1.26 -6.97
N VAL A 108 17.71 -1.24 -7.42
CA VAL A 108 17.32 -1.47 -8.83
C VAL A 108 18.01 -0.49 -9.77
N PHE A 109 18.25 0.73 -9.33
CA PHE A 109 18.85 1.78 -10.16
C PHE A 109 20.39 1.80 -9.97
N PRO A 110 21.20 1.44 -10.97
CA PRO A 110 22.66 1.39 -10.86
C PRO A 110 23.31 2.68 -10.32
N PRO A 111 22.89 3.90 -10.71
CA PRO A 111 23.40 5.12 -10.08
C PRO A 111 23.11 5.22 -8.58
N ALA A 112 21.98 4.69 -8.13
CA ALA A 112 21.57 4.73 -6.73
C ALA A 112 22.31 3.69 -5.86
N SER A 113 22.79 2.58 -6.42
CA SER A 113 23.57 1.58 -5.68
C SER A 113 24.85 2.13 -5.06
N ASN A 114 25.39 3.24 -5.60
CA ASN A 114 26.56 3.94 -5.07
C ASN A 114 26.24 4.97 -3.98
N LEU A 115 24.95 5.21 -3.69
CA LEU A 115 24.50 6.25 -2.76
C LEU A 115 24.25 5.73 -1.34
N ASN A 116 24.51 4.45 -1.10
CA ASN A 116 24.30 3.78 0.21
C ASN A 116 22.88 3.98 0.76
N LEU A 117 21.87 4.03 -0.11
CA LEU A 117 20.48 4.06 0.30
C LEU A 117 20.06 2.66 0.76
N PRO A 118 19.62 2.49 2.02
CA PRO A 118 19.41 1.16 2.59
C PRO A 118 18.17 0.47 2.04
N GLY A 119 18.19 -0.85 1.99
CA GLY A 119 16.99 -1.67 1.84
C GLY A 119 16.09 -1.60 3.08
N VAL A 120 14.90 -2.21 3.03
CA VAL A 120 13.87 -2.02 4.07
C VAL A 120 14.36 -2.36 5.48
N LEU A 121 15.08 -3.48 5.63
CA LEU A 121 15.67 -3.85 6.93
C LEU A 121 16.72 -2.81 7.38
N GLY A 122 17.58 -2.37 6.46
CA GLY A 122 18.58 -1.33 6.75
C GLY A 122 17.97 0.05 7.04
N GLN A 123 16.78 0.36 6.49
CA GLN A 123 16.03 1.58 6.84
C GLN A 123 15.57 1.54 8.30
N VAL A 124 15.11 0.38 8.78
CA VAL A 124 14.76 0.17 10.20
C VAL A 124 16.01 0.27 11.08
N ASP A 125 17.13 -0.32 10.65
CA ASP A 125 18.43 -0.21 11.37
C ASP A 125 18.84 1.26 11.50
N LEU A 126 18.71 2.05 10.43
CA LEU A 126 19.01 3.48 10.43
C LEU A 126 18.07 4.25 11.37
N PHE A 127 16.76 3.95 11.34
CA PHE A 127 15.78 4.53 12.27
C PHE A 127 16.19 4.26 13.72
N LEU A 128 16.52 3.01 14.07
CA LEU A 128 16.90 2.61 15.42
C LEU A 128 18.21 3.26 15.86
N ALA A 129 19.20 3.31 14.98
CA ALA A 129 20.47 4.00 15.24
C ALA A 129 20.24 5.50 15.52
N THR A 130 19.34 6.14 14.79
CA THR A 130 19.01 7.56 14.95
C THR A 130 18.26 7.83 16.25
N ASN A 131 17.42 6.91 16.70
CA ASN A 131 16.53 7.06 17.85
C ASN A 131 17.05 6.35 19.12
N ASN A 132 18.36 6.15 19.26
CA ASN A 132 18.99 5.50 20.42
C ASN A 132 18.41 4.11 20.73
N GLN A 133 18.11 3.32 19.71
CA GLN A 133 17.49 1.99 19.81
C GLN A 133 16.11 2.00 20.51
N GLN A 134 15.36 3.10 20.40
CA GLN A 134 14.02 3.24 20.95
C GLN A 134 13.02 3.63 19.89
N ALA A 135 11.84 3.02 19.97
CA ALA A 135 10.68 3.35 19.13
C ALA A 135 9.55 3.89 20.02
N ASP A 136 8.91 4.98 19.58
CA ASP A 136 7.77 5.54 20.31
C ASP A 136 6.56 4.61 20.21
N PRO A 137 6.01 4.09 21.32
CA PRO A 137 4.84 3.19 21.29
C PRO A 137 3.57 3.85 20.77
N ASN A 138 3.52 5.19 20.72
CA ASN A 138 2.39 5.94 20.19
C ASN A 138 2.56 6.34 18.72
N ALA A 139 3.70 6.04 18.09
CA ALA A 139 3.90 6.30 16.67
C ALA A 139 3.20 5.25 15.79
N LEU A 140 2.90 5.63 14.55
CA LEU A 140 2.54 4.74 13.46
C LEU A 140 3.81 4.40 12.67
N TYR A 141 4.07 3.12 12.50
CA TYR A 141 5.13 2.58 11.65
C TYR A 141 4.48 1.86 10.47
N THR A 142 5.00 2.04 9.25
CA THR A 142 4.47 1.37 8.07
C THR A 142 5.59 0.70 7.30
N ILE A 143 5.37 -0.55 6.86
CA ILE A 143 6.33 -1.34 6.10
C ILE A 143 5.67 -1.86 4.84
N TRP A 144 6.20 -1.47 3.67
CA TRP A 144 5.77 -1.97 2.37
C TRP A 144 6.98 -2.16 1.46
N GLY A 145 7.31 -3.42 1.15
CA GLY A 145 8.44 -3.79 0.31
C GLY A 145 8.36 -5.24 -0.13
N GLY A 146 9.28 -5.64 -1.00
CA GLY A 146 9.42 -7.00 -1.52
C GLY A 146 9.13 -7.16 -3.00
N ALA A 147 8.44 -6.21 -3.64
CA ALA A 147 8.18 -6.26 -5.07
C ALA A 147 9.50 -6.27 -5.89
N ASN A 148 10.45 -5.41 -5.53
CA ASN A 148 11.73 -5.30 -6.22
C ASN A 148 12.55 -6.58 -6.14
N ASP A 149 12.51 -7.30 -5.01
CA ASP A 149 13.21 -8.58 -4.83
C ASP A 149 12.83 -9.59 -5.91
N TYR A 150 11.54 -9.65 -6.29
CA TYR A 150 11.03 -10.56 -7.30
C TYR A 150 11.15 -10.02 -8.72
N VAL A 151 10.77 -8.77 -8.94
CA VAL A 151 10.68 -8.19 -10.30
C VAL A 151 12.06 -7.92 -10.88
N PHE A 152 13.01 -7.47 -10.06
CA PHE A 152 14.34 -7.03 -10.50
C PHE A 152 15.48 -7.77 -9.81
N GLY A 153 15.30 -8.24 -8.58
CA GLY A 153 16.33 -8.90 -7.78
C GLY A 153 16.50 -10.38 -8.08
N GLY A 154 15.60 -11.00 -8.85
CA GLY A 154 15.67 -12.41 -9.22
C GLY A 154 15.48 -13.37 -8.04
N VAL A 155 14.93 -12.91 -6.91
CA VAL A 155 14.60 -13.77 -5.77
C VAL A 155 13.44 -14.67 -6.15
N THR A 156 13.58 -15.97 -5.90
CA THR A 156 12.57 -16.99 -6.21
C THR A 156 12.02 -17.70 -4.98
N ASP A 157 12.57 -17.40 -3.79
CA ASP A 157 12.09 -17.93 -2.51
C ASP A 157 11.44 -16.81 -1.68
N PRO A 158 10.12 -16.79 -1.55
CA PRO A 158 9.42 -15.79 -0.73
C PRO A 158 9.86 -15.76 0.74
N SER A 159 10.36 -16.87 1.28
CA SER A 159 10.79 -16.95 2.68
C SER A 159 11.95 -16.01 2.98
N GLN A 160 12.84 -15.76 2.01
CA GLN A 160 13.95 -14.82 2.16
C GLN A 160 13.44 -13.39 2.29
N THR A 161 12.59 -12.96 1.36
CA THR A 161 12.02 -11.61 1.33
C THR A 161 11.16 -11.34 2.57
N VAL A 162 10.26 -12.26 2.90
CA VAL A 162 9.40 -12.15 4.10
C VAL A 162 10.21 -12.23 5.39
N GLY A 163 11.28 -13.04 5.42
CA GLY A 163 12.21 -13.09 6.55
C GLY A 163 12.84 -11.74 6.86
N ASN A 164 13.25 -10.99 5.84
CA ASN A 164 13.77 -9.62 6.02
C ASN A 164 12.70 -8.68 6.59
N LEU A 165 11.46 -8.73 6.07
CA LEU A 165 10.35 -7.92 6.58
C LEU A 165 10.00 -8.29 8.02
N THR A 166 9.97 -9.58 8.34
CA THR A 166 9.72 -10.08 9.71
C THR A 166 10.80 -9.60 10.69
N ASN A 167 12.07 -9.64 10.27
CA ASN A 167 13.17 -9.12 11.08
C ASN A 167 13.03 -7.60 11.30
N ALA A 168 12.66 -6.83 10.27
CA ALA A 168 12.40 -5.40 10.40
C ALA A 168 11.27 -5.10 11.41
N ILE A 169 10.16 -5.86 11.33
CA ILE A 169 9.03 -5.74 12.29
C ILE A 169 9.50 -6.10 13.70
N THR A 170 10.23 -7.21 13.86
CA THR A 170 10.74 -7.66 15.15
C THR A 170 11.68 -6.61 15.77
N SER A 171 12.61 -6.06 15.00
CA SER A 171 13.51 -5.01 15.46
C SER A 171 12.75 -3.76 15.97
N LEU A 172 11.69 -3.34 15.24
CA LEU A 172 10.84 -2.24 15.69
C LEU A 172 10.09 -2.58 16.99
N THR A 173 9.52 -3.79 17.10
CA THR A 173 8.76 -4.18 18.28
C THR A 173 9.64 -4.36 19.51
N ASP A 174 10.83 -4.91 19.35
CA ASP A 174 11.84 -5.04 20.42
C ASP A 174 12.31 -3.67 20.92
N ALA A 175 12.34 -2.67 20.04
CA ALA A 175 12.64 -1.28 20.39
C ALA A 175 11.45 -0.54 21.04
N GLY A 176 10.26 -1.11 21.08
CA GLY A 176 9.07 -0.54 21.72
C GLY A 176 7.94 -0.10 20.82
N ALA A 177 8.05 -0.26 19.49
CA ALA A 177 6.96 0.04 18.55
C ALA A 177 5.72 -0.80 18.86
N LYS A 178 4.55 -0.14 18.82
CA LYS A 178 3.26 -0.80 19.12
C LYS A 178 2.31 -0.85 17.93
N ASN A 179 2.31 0.13 17.05
CA ASN A 179 1.37 0.21 15.94
C ASN A 179 2.12 0.09 14.61
N ILE A 180 2.02 -1.07 13.97
CA ILE A 180 2.79 -1.37 12.76
C ILE A 180 1.82 -1.81 11.65
N ALA A 181 1.65 -0.97 10.63
CA ALA A 181 0.91 -1.31 9.42
C ALA A 181 1.84 -2.00 8.41
N VAL A 182 1.45 -3.20 7.99
CA VAL A 182 2.23 -4.03 7.08
C VAL A 182 1.38 -4.35 5.85
N PHE A 183 1.94 -4.04 4.68
CA PHE A 183 1.28 -4.18 3.41
C PHE A 183 1.69 -5.48 2.73
N ASN A 184 0.72 -6.22 2.22
CA ASN A 184 1.02 -7.32 1.31
C ASN A 184 1.28 -6.81 -0.12
N LEU A 185 1.69 -7.68 -1.03
CA LEU A 185 1.98 -7.32 -2.40
C LEU A 185 0.72 -7.42 -3.29
N PRO A 186 0.52 -6.46 -4.22
CA PRO A 186 -0.42 -6.63 -5.32
C PRO A 186 0.01 -7.81 -6.19
N ASP A 187 -0.85 -8.34 -7.05
CA ASP A 187 -0.45 -9.37 -8.01
C ASP A 187 0.56 -8.81 -9.02
N LEU A 188 1.85 -9.09 -8.77
CA LEU A 188 2.96 -8.62 -9.60
C LEU A 188 2.93 -9.17 -11.02
N GLY A 189 2.23 -10.28 -11.27
CA GLY A 189 2.03 -10.81 -12.61
C GLY A 189 1.05 -10.00 -13.44
N GLN A 190 0.22 -9.16 -12.81
CA GLN A 190 -0.77 -8.31 -13.48
C GLN A 190 -0.34 -6.86 -13.70
N ILE A 191 0.88 -6.48 -13.28
CA ILE A 191 1.40 -5.14 -13.57
C ILE A 191 1.80 -5.04 -15.06
N PRO A 192 1.72 -3.85 -15.69
CA PRO A 192 2.03 -3.70 -17.12
C PRO A 192 3.40 -4.22 -17.51
N PHE A 193 4.42 -4.05 -16.67
CA PHE A 193 5.77 -4.59 -16.89
C PHE A 193 5.77 -6.11 -17.07
N ALA A 194 5.12 -6.85 -16.15
CA ALA A 194 5.08 -8.30 -16.18
C ALA A 194 4.34 -8.83 -17.43
N ILE A 195 3.20 -8.21 -17.75
CA ILE A 195 2.39 -8.55 -18.93
C ILE A 195 3.20 -8.34 -20.21
N ALA A 196 3.94 -7.23 -20.31
CA ALA A 196 4.78 -6.93 -21.48
C ALA A 196 5.94 -7.93 -21.65
N GLN A 197 6.41 -8.59 -20.57
CA GLN A 197 7.43 -9.65 -20.64
C GLN A 197 6.87 -11.03 -21.09
N GLY A 198 5.54 -11.16 -21.18
CA GLY A 198 4.84 -12.36 -21.65
C GLY A 198 4.37 -13.29 -20.52
N ASP A 199 3.56 -14.27 -20.90
CA ASP A 199 2.79 -15.13 -20.00
C ASP A 199 3.65 -15.89 -18.97
N GLN A 200 4.86 -16.29 -19.35
CA GLN A 200 5.74 -17.04 -18.44
C GLN A 200 6.19 -16.16 -17.26
N VAL A 201 6.59 -14.91 -17.53
CA VAL A 201 7.02 -13.95 -16.50
C VAL A 201 5.82 -13.54 -15.65
N SER A 202 4.70 -13.19 -16.28
CA SER A 202 3.45 -12.84 -15.61
C SER A 202 3.01 -13.95 -14.64
N THR A 203 2.91 -15.20 -15.12
CA THR A 203 2.52 -16.35 -14.28
C THR A 203 3.53 -16.58 -13.14
N GLY A 204 4.83 -16.47 -13.41
CA GLY A 204 5.87 -16.64 -12.39
C GLY A 204 5.77 -15.61 -11.28
N LEU A 205 5.58 -14.34 -11.62
CA LEU A 205 5.42 -13.26 -10.64
C LEU A 205 4.11 -13.38 -9.85
N THR A 206 3.01 -13.84 -10.47
CA THR A 206 1.77 -14.17 -9.74
C THR A 206 2.03 -15.26 -8.68
N GLN A 207 2.75 -16.33 -9.02
CA GLN A 207 3.05 -17.40 -8.07
C GLN A 207 3.94 -16.91 -6.92
N LEU A 208 4.95 -16.08 -7.21
CA LEU A 208 5.79 -15.47 -6.18
C LEU A 208 4.99 -14.55 -5.26
N THR A 209 4.08 -13.76 -5.81
CA THR A 209 3.16 -12.92 -5.01
C THR A 209 2.30 -13.74 -4.07
N LEU A 210 1.67 -14.81 -4.57
CA LEU A 210 0.85 -15.70 -3.76
C LEU A 210 1.66 -16.33 -2.63
N GLY A 211 2.87 -16.82 -2.95
CA GLY A 211 3.79 -17.37 -1.95
C GLY A 211 4.21 -16.35 -0.90
N HIS A 212 4.61 -15.13 -1.33
CA HIS A 212 4.95 -14.03 -0.44
C HIS A 212 3.81 -13.70 0.52
N ASN A 213 2.62 -13.46 -0.01
CA ASN A 213 1.47 -13.04 0.79
C ASN A 213 1.05 -14.11 1.79
N ALA A 214 1.12 -15.40 1.41
CA ALA A 214 0.82 -16.50 2.32
C ALA A 214 1.86 -16.64 3.46
N VAL A 215 3.15 -16.50 3.16
CA VAL A 215 4.21 -16.55 4.18
C VAL A 215 4.15 -15.31 5.08
N LEU A 216 3.87 -14.14 4.52
CA LEU A 216 3.71 -12.90 5.27
C LEU A 216 2.52 -12.99 6.24
N GLU A 217 1.37 -13.47 5.81
CA GLU A 217 0.19 -13.68 6.66
C GLU A 217 0.53 -14.54 7.88
N GLN A 218 1.20 -15.70 7.67
CA GLN A 218 1.62 -16.58 8.77
C GLN A 218 2.60 -15.88 9.74
N ALA A 219 3.53 -15.07 9.22
CA ALA A 219 4.46 -14.32 10.05
C ALA A 219 3.74 -13.25 10.88
N LEU A 220 2.79 -12.51 10.27
CA LEU A 220 2.02 -11.49 10.97
C LEU A 220 1.07 -12.09 12.02
N ASP A 221 0.47 -13.25 11.76
CA ASP A 221 -0.34 -13.97 12.75
C ASP A 221 0.51 -14.36 13.96
N SER A 222 1.73 -14.84 13.73
CA SER A 222 2.67 -15.22 14.80
C SER A 222 3.09 -14.01 15.64
N LEU A 223 3.38 -12.87 15.02
CA LEU A 223 3.71 -11.62 15.70
C LEU A 223 2.51 -11.05 16.47
N SER A 224 1.31 -11.16 15.91
CA SER A 224 0.05 -10.69 16.53
C SER A 224 -0.36 -11.50 17.77
N ALA A 225 0.24 -12.67 18.02
CA ALA A 225 0.02 -13.44 19.23
C ALA A 225 0.50 -12.70 20.50
N ASN A 226 1.38 -11.71 20.35
CA ASN A 226 1.74 -10.78 21.41
C ASN A 226 0.66 -9.67 21.50
N SER A 227 -0.16 -9.71 22.53
CA SER A 227 -1.29 -8.79 22.75
C SER A 227 -0.88 -7.32 22.92
N ASP A 228 0.41 -7.03 23.18
CA ASP A 228 0.91 -5.70 23.37
C ASP A 228 1.28 -4.99 22.07
N ILE A 229 1.24 -5.70 20.94
CA ILE A 229 1.60 -5.21 19.61
C ILE A 229 0.36 -5.17 18.74
N ASN A 230 0.09 -4.03 18.13
CA ASN A 230 -0.99 -3.83 17.18
C ASN A 230 -0.44 -3.94 15.74
N ILE A 231 -0.39 -5.16 15.20
CA ILE A 231 -0.10 -5.40 13.78
C ILE A 231 -1.37 -5.09 12.98
N ILE A 232 -1.23 -4.24 11.97
CA ILE A 232 -2.32 -3.74 11.11
C ILE A 232 -2.06 -4.23 9.68
N PRO A 233 -2.57 -5.41 9.27
CA PRO A 233 -2.43 -5.86 7.89
C PRO A 233 -3.21 -4.96 6.94
N VAL A 234 -2.56 -4.58 5.81
CA VAL A 234 -3.18 -3.82 4.71
C VAL A 234 -3.21 -4.69 3.46
N ASP A 235 -4.39 -5.14 3.06
CA ASP A 235 -4.58 -6.12 1.97
C ASP A 235 -4.64 -5.45 0.60
N ILE A 236 -3.46 -5.09 0.08
CA ILE A 236 -3.29 -4.49 -1.25
C ILE A 236 -3.61 -5.49 -2.36
N ASN A 237 -3.35 -6.78 -2.14
CA ASN A 237 -3.64 -7.82 -3.12
C ASN A 237 -5.12 -7.84 -3.49
N SER A 238 -5.99 -7.90 -2.50
CA SER A 238 -7.45 -7.89 -2.72
C SER A 238 -7.92 -6.58 -3.37
N LEU A 239 -7.41 -5.43 -2.94
CA LEU A 239 -7.74 -4.13 -3.55
C LEU A 239 -7.34 -4.11 -5.02
N PHE A 240 -6.10 -4.47 -5.35
CA PHE A 240 -5.59 -4.44 -6.72
C PHE A 240 -6.38 -5.40 -7.63
N ASN A 241 -6.65 -6.63 -7.17
CA ASN A 241 -7.44 -7.60 -7.93
C ASN A 241 -8.87 -7.10 -8.21
N GLN A 242 -9.52 -6.41 -7.26
CA GLN A 242 -10.82 -5.79 -7.48
C GLN A 242 -10.77 -4.68 -8.53
N ILE A 243 -9.74 -3.81 -8.44
CA ILE A 243 -9.55 -2.70 -9.40
C ILE A 243 -9.31 -3.26 -10.82
N VAL A 244 -8.47 -4.27 -10.97
CA VAL A 244 -8.17 -4.89 -12.29
C VAL A 244 -9.39 -5.60 -12.86
N ALA A 245 -10.16 -6.30 -12.03
CA ALA A 245 -11.37 -6.99 -12.46
C ALA A 245 -12.50 -6.04 -12.88
N ASN A 246 -12.64 -4.89 -12.21
CA ASN A 246 -13.73 -3.94 -12.39
C ASN A 246 -13.24 -2.48 -12.41
N PRO A 247 -12.35 -2.08 -13.32
CA PRO A 247 -11.70 -0.77 -13.28
C PRO A 247 -12.70 0.40 -13.33
N GLY A 248 -13.82 0.22 -14.04
CA GLY A 248 -14.87 1.23 -14.14
C GLY A 248 -15.57 1.57 -12.82
N GLU A 249 -15.67 0.62 -11.88
CA GLU A 249 -16.23 0.87 -10.54
C GLU A 249 -15.36 1.80 -9.71
N PHE A 250 -14.05 1.82 -10.00
CA PHE A 250 -13.08 2.72 -9.38
C PHE A 250 -12.82 3.99 -10.23
N GLY A 251 -13.56 4.14 -11.34
CA GLY A 251 -13.47 5.29 -12.25
C GLY A 251 -12.23 5.29 -13.15
N PHE A 252 -11.61 4.13 -13.37
CA PHE A 252 -10.60 3.94 -14.41
C PHE A 252 -11.27 3.55 -15.73
N THR A 253 -10.77 4.07 -16.85
CA THR A 253 -11.37 3.84 -18.17
C THR A 253 -10.42 3.14 -19.13
N GLN A 254 -9.14 3.06 -18.79
CA GLN A 254 -8.13 2.44 -19.59
C GLN A 254 -7.92 0.96 -19.23
N ASN A 255 -7.37 0.20 -20.17
CA ASN A 255 -7.02 -1.20 -19.97
C ASN A 255 -5.96 -1.31 -18.85
N PRO A 256 -6.17 -2.15 -17.79
CA PRO A 256 -5.23 -2.32 -16.68
C PRO A 256 -3.79 -2.67 -17.10
N ALA A 257 -3.61 -3.35 -18.24
CA ALA A 257 -2.30 -3.72 -18.78
C ALA A 257 -1.54 -2.56 -19.44
N ILE A 258 -2.17 -1.39 -19.62
CA ILE A 258 -1.57 -0.25 -20.32
C ILE A 258 -1.26 0.84 -19.30
N PRO A 259 0.00 1.25 -19.13
CA PRO A 259 0.38 2.37 -18.27
C PRO A 259 0.17 3.72 -18.97
N CYS A 260 0.07 4.79 -18.19
CA CYS A 260 0.00 6.17 -18.70
C CYS A 260 1.33 6.62 -19.33
N LEU A 261 2.46 6.26 -18.71
CA LEU A 261 3.80 6.57 -19.14
C LEU A 261 4.42 5.33 -19.80
N ILE A 262 4.80 5.43 -21.05
CA ILE A 262 5.39 4.34 -21.84
C ILE A 262 6.87 4.63 -22.09
N GLY A 263 7.69 3.60 -21.92
CA GLY A 263 9.15 3.64 -22.06
C GLY A 263 9.86 3.34 -20.75
N GLU A 264 11.17 3.47 -20.78
CA GLU A 264 12.03 3.28 -19.60
C GLU A 264 12.45 4.62 -19.01
N ILE A 265 12.84 4.62 -17.73
CA ILE A 265 13.37 5.82 -17.08
C ILE A 265 14.54 6.38 -17.89
N GLY A 266 14.42 7.64 -18.31
CA GLY A 266 15.38 8.33 -19.17
C GLY A 266 15.16 8.15 -20.67
N ASN A 267 14.21 7.29 -21.09
CA ASN A 267 13.85 7.09 -22.51
C ASN A 267 12.34 6.86 -22.68
N PHE A 268 11.55 7.85 -22.28
CA PHE A 268 10.09 7.80 -22.42
C PHE A 268 9.68 8.05 -23.89
N THR A 269 8.72 7.29 -24.35
CA THR A 269 8.18 7.41 -25.72
C THR A 269 6.86 8.14 -25.75
N SER A 270 6.06 8.06 -24.71
CA SER A 270 4.80 8.80 -24.58
C SER A 270 4.34 8.92 -23.14
N VAL A 271 3.57 10.00 -22.87
CA VAL A 271 2.86 10.23 -21.61
C VAL A 271 1.39 10.49 -21.98
N CYS A 272 0.47 9.93 -21.22
CA CYS A 272 -0.96 10.15 -21.45
C CYS A 272 -1.39 11.57 -21.03
N ASP A 273 -2.48 12.07 -21.61
CA ASP A 273 -3.04 13.38 -21.27
C ASP A 273 -3.76 13.40 -19.92
N ASN A 274 -4.34 12.26 -19.50
CA ASN A 274 -5.13 12.16 -18.28
C ASN A 274 -4.75 10.91 -17.45
N PRO A 275 -3.79 11.00 -16.52
CA PRO A 275 -3.37 9.89 -15.68
C PRO A 275 -4.50 9.29 -14.83
N ASN A 276 -5.54 10.05 -14.50
CA ASN A 276 -6.67 9.56 -13.70
C ASN A 276 -7.52 8.48 -14.40
N GLU A 277 -7.31 8.25 -15.68
CA GLU A 277 -7.95 7.16 -16.43
C GLU A 277 -7.23 5.82 -16.28
N PHE A 278 -5.99 5.82 -15.79
CA PHE A 278 -5.09 4.67 -15.72
C PHE A 278 -4.91 4.18 -14.28
N ILE A 279 -4.76 2.87 -14.12
CA ILE A 279 -4.40 2.25 -12.83
C ILE A 279 -2.91 2.49 -12.57
N SER A 280 -2.07 2.23 -13.59
CA SER A 280 -0.62 2.32 -13.52
C SER A 280 -0.11 3.59 -14.19
N PHE A 281 0.82 4.28 -13.54
CA PHE A 281 1.48 5.44 -14.14
C PHE A 281 2.55 5.00 -15.14
N ASP A 282 3.45 4.10 -14.73
CA ASP A 282 4.42 3.45 -15.61
C ASP A 282 4.27 1.92 -15.57
N GLY A 283 5.27 1.17 -16.02
CA GLY A 283 5.25 -0.29 -16.05
C GLY A 283 5.04 -0.97 -14.70
N VAL A 284 5.38 -0.32 -13.59
CA VAL A 284 5.37 -0.90 -12.24
C VAL A 284 4.65 -0.05 -11.19
N HIS A 285 4.61 1.28 -11.37
CA HIS A 285 4.11 2.20 -10.34
C HIS A 285 2.65 2.61 -10.57
N PRO A 286 1.85 2.71 -9.52
CA PRO A 286 0.46 3.19 -9.61
C PRO A 286 0.38 4.69 -9.93
N THR A 287 -0.76 5.12 -10.51
CA THR A 287 -1.10 6.55 -10.57
C THR A 287 -1.44 7.09 -9.18
N SER A 288 -1.40 8.41 -9.02
CA SER A 288 -1.83 9.08 -7.79
C SER A 288 -3.27 8.73 -7.39
N LYS A 289 -4.16 8.53 -8.37
CA LYS A 289 -5.52 8.05 -8.12
C LYS A 289 -5.53 6.65 -7.51
N SER A 290 -4.70 5.72 -8.00
CA SER A 290 -4.54 4.39 -7.40
C SER A 290 -3.93 4.49 -6.00
N HIS A 291 -2.94 5.35 -5.80
CA HIS A 291 -2.38 5.62 -4.47
C HIS A 291 -3.42 6.19 -3.49
N ARG A 292 -4.39 6.97 -3.94
CA ARG A 292 -5.49 7.43 -3.08
C ARG A 292 -6.33 6.25 -2.57
N LEU A 293 -6.61 5.24 -3.40
CA LEU A 293 -7.33 4.03 -2.98
C LEU A 293 -6.53 3.22 -1.96
N VAL A 294 -5.20 3.14 -2.12
CA VAL A 294 -4.29 2.54 -1.13
C VAL A 294 -4.37 3.29 0.20
N ALA A 295 -4.35 4.62 0.16
CA ALA A 295 -4.46 5.44 1.37
C ALA A 295 -5.80 5.24 2.09
N ASP A 296 -6.91 5.21 1.35
CA ASP A 296 -8.24 4.99 1.89
C ASP A 296 -8.34 3.62 2.59
N LEU A 297 -7.80 2.56 1.96
CA LEU A 297 -7.71 1.22 2.57
C LEU A 297 -6.86 1.24 3.84
N THR A 298 -5.70 1.91 3.81
CA THR A 298 -4.79 2.03 4.95
C THR A 298 -5.48 2.72 6.13
N LEU A 299 -6.18 3.83 5.89
CA LEU A 299 -6.92 4.56 6.93
C LEU A 299 -8.06 3.73 7.52
N ILE A 300 -8.74 2.92 6.70
CA ILE A 300 -9.75 1.96 7.17
C ILE A 300 -9.11 0.90 8.07
N ALA A 301 -7.98 0.30 7.66
CA ALA A 301 -7.28 -0.72 8.43
C ALA A 301 -6.81 -0.17 9.80
N ILE A 302 -6.21 1.01 9.80
CA ILE A 302 -5.80 1.71 11.03
C ILE A 302 -6.99 1.93 11.96
N LYS A 303 -8.10 2.45 11.45
CA LYS A 303 -9.30 2.72 12.25
C LYS A 303 -9.89 1.46 12.87
N HIS A 304 -9.98 0.37 12.12
CA HIS A 304 -10.54 -0.88 12.63
C HIS A 304 -9.71 -1.49 13.77
N LYS A 305 -8.39 -1.34 13.74
CA LYS A 305 -7.49 -1.87 14.77
C LYS A 305 -7.33 -0.95 15.98
N THR A 306 -7.48 0.37 15.81
CA THR A 306 -7.39 1.34 16.92
C THR A 306 -8.69 1.49 17.70
N VAL A 307 -9.84 1.16 17.10
CA VAL A 307 -11.15 1.12 17.74
C VAL A 307 -11.50 -0.33 18.05
N SER A 308 -10.90 -0.90 19.08
CA SER A 308 -11.32 -2.20 19.62
C SER A 308 -12.67 -2.04 20.35
N GLU A 309 -13.78 -2.00 19.60
CA GLU A 309 -15.11 -2.17 20.16
C GLU A 309 -15.50 -3.65 20.12
N PRO A 310 -15.84 -4.28 21.27
CA PRO A 310 -16.21 -5.70 21.33
C PRO A 310 -17.57 -6.06 20.73
N SER A 311 -18.29 -5.20 20.05
CA SER A 311 -19.72 -5.42 19.77
C SER A 311 -20.24 -5.22 18.35
N THR A 312 -19.44 -4.85 17.35
CA THR A 312 -20.01 -4.47 16.03
C THR A 312 -19.96 -5.57 14.95
N ILE A 313 -19.17 -6.64 15.15
CA ILE A 313 -19.09 -7.74 14.16
C ILE A 313 -20.37 -8.59 14.13
N LEU A 314 -21.14 -8.63 15.22
CA LEU A 314 -22.43 -9.36 15.29
C LEU A 314 -23.61 -8.66 14.60
N SER A 315 -23.51 -7.36 14.32
CA SER A 315 -24.62 -6.60 13.74
C SER A 315 -24.68 -6.66 12.21
N ILE A 316 -23.59 -6.91 11.51
CA ILE A 316 -23.56 -7.00 10.04
C ILE A 316 -24.05 -8.37 9.56
N LEU A 317 -23.77 -9.45 10.31
CA LEU A 317 -24.32 -10.78 10.02
C LEU A 317 -25.79 -10.92 10.40
N GLY A 318 -26.32 -10.09 11.30
CA GLY A 318 -27.72 -10.09 11.72
C GLY A 318 -28.69 -9.51 10.71
N VAL A 319 -28.30 -8.52 9.92
CA VAL A 319 -29.17 -7.86 8.94
C VAL A 319 -29.38 -8.75 7.71
N GLY A 320 -28.42 -9.55 7.31
CA GLY A 320 -28.54 -10.52 6.20
C GLY A 320 -29.51 -11.68 6.52
N ALA A 321 -29.59 -12.13 7.78
CA ALA A 321 -30.43 -13.25 8.19
C ALA A 321 -31.91 -12.87 8.34
N ILE A 322 -32.23 -11.62 8.65
CA ILE A 322 -33.64 -11.16 8.80
C ILE A 322 -34.32 -10.95 7.44
N ALA A 323 -33.55 -10.58 6.40
CA ALA A 323 -34.10 -10.40 5.05
C ALA A 323 -34.52 -11.73 4.39
N THR A 324 -33.86 -12.84 4.69
CA THR A 324 -34.17 -14.16 4.13
C THR A 324 -35.31 -14.88 4.87
N ALA A 325 -35.52 -14.61 6.15
CA ALA A 325 -36.63 -15.21 6.93
C ALA A 325 -38.00 -14.58 6.59
N GLY A 326 -38.04 -13.31 6.17
CA GLY A 326 -39.25 -12.61 5.77
C GLY A 326 -39.82 -13.08 4.44
N VAL A 327 -39.03 -13.58 3.53
CA VAL A 327 -39.45 -14.04 2.19
C VAL A 327 -40.02 -15.47 2.24
N LEU A 328 -39.56 -16.32 3.14
CA LEU A 328 -40.00 -17.70 3.29
C LEU A 328 -41.34 -17.80 4.02
N LYS A 329 -41.75 -16.85 4.87
CA LYS A 329 -43.04 -16.86 5.55
C LYS A 329 -44.22 -16.43 4.67
N ARG A 330 -43.99 -15.76 3.54
CA ARG A 330 -45.04 -15.29 2.62
C ARG A 330 -45.49 -16.32 1.60
N LYS A 331 -44.80 -17.45 1.43
CA LYS A 331 -45.16 -18.53 0.50
C LYS A 331 -45.99 -19.67 1.12
N ARG A 332 -46.26 -19.67 2.45
CA ARG A 332 -47.02 -20.74 3.11
C ARG A 332 -48.45 -20.40 3.46
N LYS A 333 -49.05 -19.32 2.90
CA LYS A 333 -50.49 -18.99 3.08
C LYS A 333 -51.20 -18.83 1.75
N LYS A 334 -51.18 -19.85 0.93
CA LYS A 334 -52.11 -20.04 -0.19
C LYS A 334 -52.11 -21.53 -0.56
N TYR A 335 -52.89 -22.30 0.18
CA TYR A 335 -53.67 -23.46 -0.29
C TYR A 335 -54.75 -23.68 0.74
#